data_062750cb4147de6614bf66fc37eed4e3
#
_entry.id   062750cb4147de6614bf66fc37eed4e3
#
_cell.length_a   1.000
_cell.length_b   1.000
_cell.length_c   1.000
_cell.angle_alpha   90.00
_cell.angle_beta   90.00
_cell.angle_gamma   90.00
#
_symmetry.space_group_name_H-M   'P 1'
#
loop_
_entity.id
_entity.type
_entity.pdbx_description
1 polymer ?
#
loop_
_entity_poly.entity_id
_entity_poly.type
_entity_poly.pdbx_seq_one_letter_code
_entity_poly.pdbx_strand_id
1 'polypeptide(L)'
;MNIRKLLISTLVALGFVSISFNANAACGKITIANMNWASANFMAEVDKIILEKGYGCEVELVPGATMPTFTSMQEKGEPDVAPEFWANAAIVALNKAMDEGKLHSINLAPITGLGEGWWVLPETLKKHPELTTADAILKRPDLFPHPEDPSKGGFHICPPGWNCELSNRNHF
;
A
#
# COMPACT_ATOMS: atom_id res chain seq x y z
N MET A 1 14.37 -74.07 -10.43
CA MET A 1 14.06 -72.62 -10.50
C MET A 1 13.05 -72.35 -9.37
N ASN A 2 13.52 -71.66 -8.29
CA ASN A 2 12.80 -71.62 -7.01
C ASN A 2 11.66 -70.57 -7.04
N ILE A 3 10.43 -71.05 -6.95
CA ILE A 3 9.17 -70.28 -6.95
C ILE A 3 9.17 -69.18 -5.84
N ARG A 4 9.93 -69.37 -4.76
CA ARG A 4 10.10 -68.37 -3.69
C ARG A 4 10.83 -67.10 -4.13
N LYS A 5 11.70 -67.16 -5.13
CA LYS A 5 12.41 -65.94 -5.65
C LYS A 5 11.55 -65.15 -6.63
N LEU A 6 10.56 -65.80 -7.25
CA LEU A 6 9.65 -65.11 -8.20
C LEU A 6 8.59 -64.26 -7.47
N LEU A 7 8.16 -64.72 -6.25
CA LEU A 7 7.14 -64.01 -5.48
C LEU A 7 7.68 -62.74 -4.77
N ILE A 8 9.00 -62.69 -4.51
CA ILE A 8 9.60 -61.50 -3.87
C ILE A 8 9.86 -60.37 -4.88
N SER A 9 10.11 -60.72 -6.18
CA SER A 9 10.30 -59.71 -7.22
C SER A 9 9.03 -58.98 -7.64
N THR A 10 7.85 -59.62 -7.45
CA THR A 10 6.57 -59.03 -7.85
C THR A 10 6.02 -58.08 -6.79
N LEU A 11 6.43 -58.20 -5.53
CA LEU A 11 5.98 -57.31 -4.46
C LEU A 11 6.72 -55.97 -4.39
N VAL A 12 7.90 -55.85 -5.00
CA VAL A 12 8.70 -54.61 -5.01
C VAL A 12 8.26 -53.66 -6.13
N ALA A 13 7.59 -54.17 -7.16
CA ALA A 13 7.16 -53.38 -8.34
C ALA A 13 5.83 -52.62 -8.13
N LEU A 14 5.07 -52.91 -7.07
CA LEU A 14 3.76 -52.22 -6.79
C LEU A 14 3.86 -51.08 -5.74
N GLY A 15 5.05 -50.69 -5.33
CA GLY A 15 5.25 -49.73 -4.22
C GLY A 15 5.43 -48.27 -4.59
N PHE A 16 5.46 -47.90 -5.88
CA PHE A 16 5.52 -46.50 -6.29
C PHE A 16 4.16 -46.03 -6.83
N VAL A 17 3.12 -46.09 -6.00
CA VAL A 17 2.00 -45.18 -6.17
C VAL A 17 2.55 -43.80 -5.85
N SER A 18 2.87 -43.02 -6.90
CA SER A 18 3.16 -41.59 -6.78
C SER A 18 1.92 -40.91 -6.19
N ILE A 19 1.87 -40.79 -4.87
CA ILE A 19 0.93 -39.90 -4.21
C ILE A 19 1.40 -38.49 -4.62
N SER A 20 0.88 -38.02 -5.75
CA SER A 20 0.94 -36.60 -6.08
C SER A 20 0.15 -35.87 -4.99
N PHE A 21 0.81 -35.47 -3.93
CA PHE A 21 0.31 -34.43 -3.04
C PHE A 21 0.19 -33.20 -3.94
N ASN A 22 -1.02 -32.96 -4.47
CA ASN A 22 -1.39 -31.61 -4.83
C ASN A 22 -1.34 -30.82 -3.51
N ALA A 23 -0.18 -30.26 -3.19
CA ALA A 23 -0.05 -29.20 -2.23
C ALA A 23 -0.70 -27.96 -2.87
N ASN A 24 -2.02 -27.98 -2.99
CA ASN A 24 -2.78 -26.77 -2.98
C ASN A 24 -2.57 -26.23 -1.55
N ALA A 25 -1.51 -25.45 -1.36
CA ALA A 25 -1.45 -24.55 -0.25
C ALA A 25 -2.63 -23.60 -0.47
N ALA A 26 -3.78 -23.95 0.13
CA ALA A 26 -4.91 -23.05 0.17
C ALA A 26 -4.41 -21.84 0.96
N CYS A 27 -4.10 -20.77 0.25
CA CYS A 27 -3.59 -19.52 0.81
C CYS A 27 -4.61 -18.88 1.79
N GLY A 28 -5.86 -19.34 1.78
CA GLY A 28 -6.94 -18.82 2.60
C GLY A 28 -7.50 -17.51 2.07
N LYS A 29 -8.22 -16.81 2.93
CA LYS A 29 -8.78 -15.49 2.63
C LYS A 29 -7.75 -14.41 3.00
N ILE A 30 -7.54 -13.46 2.08
CA ILE A 30 -6.67 -12.30 2.25
C ILE A 30 -7.47 -11.04 1.97
N THR A 31 -7.35 -10.05 2.82
CA THR A 31 -7.92 -8.72 2.64
C THR A 31 -6.84 -7.73 2.23
N ILE A 32 -7.10 -6.96 1.15
CA ILE A 32 -6.16 -5.95 0.65
C ILE A 32 -6.82 -4.58 0.69
N ALA A 33 -6.13 -3.59 1.26
CA ALA A 33 -6.59 -2.22 1.24
C ALA A 33 -6.62 -1.67 -0.18
N ASN A 34 -7.80 -1.32 -0.65
CA ASN A 34 -8.01 -0.58 -1.88
C ASN A 34 -8.12 0.91 -1.54
N MET A 35 -6.97 1.59 -1.49
CA MET A 35 -6.90 3.01 -1.13
C MET A 35 -7.58 3.87 -2.20
N ASN A 36 -8.11 5.02 -1.80
CA ASN A 36 -8.92 5.89 -2.63
C ASN A 36 -8.11 6.82 -3.58
N TRP A 37 -6.99 6.32 -4.11
CA TRP A 37 -6.21 6.96 -5.19
C TRP A 37 -5.72 5.94 -6.21
N ALA A 38 -5.48 6.41 -7.44
CA ALA A 38 -5.35 5.55 -8.61
C ALA A 38 -4.19 4.54 -8.56
N SER A 39 -3.00 4.94 -8.07
CA SER A 39 -1.84 4.03 -8.00
C SER A 39 -2.07 2.88 -7.04
N ALA A 40 -2.58 3.16 -5.84
CA ALA A 40 -2.87 2.13 -4.85
C ALA A 40 -4.01 1.21 -5.28
N ASN A 41 -5.05 1.74 -5.93
CA ASN A 41 -6.11 0.92 -6.53
C ASN A 41 -5.53 -0.05 -7.57
N PHE A 42 -4.67 0.46 -8.46
CA PHE A 42 -4.01 -0.38 -9.47
C PHE A 42 -3.16 -1.48 -8.81
N MET A 43 -2.36 -1.14 -7.79
CA MET A 43 -1.54 -2.12 -7.08
C MET A 43 -2.40 -3.18 -6.38
N ALA A 44 -3.47 -2.79 -5.70
CA ALA A 44 -4.38 -3.71 -5.04
C ALA A 44 -5.03 -4.71 -6.02
N GLU A 45 -5.44 -4.24 -7.20
CA GLU A 45 -6.00 -5.11 -8.26
C GLU A 45 -4.94 -6.07 -8.83
N VAL A 46 -3.70 -5.61 -9.03
CA VAL A 46 -2.61 -6.47 -9.50
C VAL A 46 -2.28 -7.53 -8.46
N ASP A 47 -2.14 -7.15 -7.19
CA ASP A 47 -1.85 -8.08 -6.10
C ASP A 47 -2.96 -9.12 -5.95
N LYS A 48 -4.23 -8.70 -6.08
CA LYS A 48 -5.37 -9.61 -6.11
C LYS A 48 -5.24 -10.66 -7.22
N ILE A 49 -4.95 -10.22 -8.44
CA ILE A 49 -4.80 -11.15 -9.59
C ILE A 49 -3.66 -12.15 -9.33
N ILE A 50 -2.52 -11.68 -8.83
CA ILE A 50 -1.35 -12.52 -8.54
C ILE A 50 -1.69 -13.55 -7.47
N LEU A 51 -2.30 -13.13 -6.37
CA LEU A 51 -2.65 -14.01 -5.26
C LEU A 51 -3.73 -15.02 -5.62
N GLU A 52 -4.78 -14.61 -6.34
CA GLU A 52 -5.83 -15.53 -6.78
C GLU A 52 -5.34 -16.51 -7.84
N LYS A 53 -4.65 -16.04 -8.89
CA LYS A 53 -4.24 -16.88 -10.02
C LYS A 53 -2.95 -17.64 -9.77
N GLY A 54 -2.01 -17.05 -9.05
CA GLY A 54 -0.69 -17.64 -8.79
C GLY A 54 -0.67 -18.53 -7.56
N TYR A 55 -1.42 -18.17 -6.52
CA TYR A 55 -1.35 -18.82 -5.20
C TYR A 55 -2.65 -19.48 -4.76
N GLY A 56 -3.76 -19.27 -5.47
CA GLY A 56 -5.06 -19.85 -5.13
C GLY A 56 -5.71 -19.27 -3.89
N CYS A 57 -5.38 -18.03 -3.54
CA CYS A 57 -5.99 -17.31 -2.42
C CYS A 57 -7.41 -16.86 -2.77
N GLU A 58 -8.25 -16.63 -1.76
CA GLU A 58 -9.49 -15.87 -1.88
C GLU A 58 -9.20 -14.42 -1.48
N VAL A 59 -9.27 -13.47 -2.41
CA VAL A 59 -8.88 -12.08 -2.13
C VAL A 59 -10.07 -11.14 -2.14
N GLU A 60 -10.22 -10.40 -1.04
CA GLU A 60 -11.20 -9.32 -0.89
C GLU A 60 -10.49 -7.96 -0.87
N LEU A 61 -10.92 -7.04 -1.77
CA LEU A 61 -10.50 -5.65 -1.73
C LEU A 61 -11.41 -4.86 -0.80
N VAL A 62 -10.83 -4.21 0.22
CA VAL A 62 -11.57 -3.40 1.18
C VAL A 62 -11.28 -1.92 0.97
N PRO A 63 -12.30 -1.04 0.98
CA PRO A 63 -12.08 0.41 0.85
C PRO A 63 -11.11 0.93 1.91
N GLY A 64 -10.19 1.80 1.50
CA GLY A 64 -9.17 2.34 2.38
C GLY A 64 -8.80 3.79 2.10
N ALA A 65 -8.13 4.37 3.09
CA ALA A 65 -7.37 5.61 3.01
C ALA A 65 -6.23 5.52 4.02
N THR A 66 -5.17 6.31 3.89
CA THR A 66 -3.93 6.12 4.66
C THR A 66 -4.17 5.94 6.16
N MET A 67 -4.81 6.91 6.81
CA MET A 67 -4.95 6.88 8.28
C MET A 67 -6.02 5.88 8.76
N PRO A 68 -7.21 5.78 8.18
CA PRO A 68 -8.19 4.77 8.57
C PRO A 68 -7.65 3.34 8.41
N THR A 69 -6.96 3.05 7.30
CA THR A 69 -6.36 1.73 7.06
C THR A 69 -5.26 1.43 8.07
N PHE A 70 -4.34 2.39 8.32
CA PHE A 70 -3.29 2.24 9.34
C PHE A 70 -3.87 1.90 10.71
N THR A 71 -4.87 2.68 11.15
CA THR A 71 -5.52 2.45 12.45
C THR A 71 -6.18 1.08 12.52
N SER A 72 -6.90 0.67 11.47
CA SER A 72 -7.54 -0.65 11.41
C SER A 72 -6.53 -1.79 11.47
N MET A 73 -5.46 -1.72 10.67
CA MET A 73 -4.40 -2.73 10.67
C MET A 73 -3.72 -2.83 12.06
N GLN A 74 -3.44 -1.68 12.69
CA GLN A 74 -2.78 -1.65 14.00
C GLN A 74 -3.68 -2.19 15.13
N GLU A 75 -4.98 -1.89 15.11
CA GLU A 75 -5.91 -2.22 16.18
C GLU A 75 -6.60 -3.56 16.00
N LYS A 76 -6.91 -3.93 14.75
CA LYS A 76 -7.72 -5.11 14.42
C LYS A 76 -6.94 -6.17 13.65
N GLY A 77 -5.76 -5.84 13.11
CA GLY A 77 -5.02 -6.70 12.20
C GLY A 77 -5.64 -6.82 10.81
N GLU A 78 -6.53 -5.89 10.43
CA GLU A 78 -7.21 -5.90 9.12
C GLU A 78 -7.19 -4.50 8.49
N PRO A 79 -7.02 -4.43 7.15
CA PRO A 79 -6.76 -5.52 6.21
C PRO A 79 -5.37 -6.13 6.37
N ASP A 80 -5.15 -7.33 5.77
CA ASP A 80 -3.86 -8.05 5.84
C ASP A 80 -2.74 -7.32 5.10
N VAL A 81 -3.07 -6.66 4.00
CA VAL A 81 -2.09 -5.99 3.11
C VAL A 81 -2.54 -4.57 2.78
N ALA A 82 -1.60 -3.64 2.80
CA ALA A 82 -1.73 -2.30 2.24
C ALA A 82 -0.61 -2.09 1.21
N PRO A 83 -0.89 -2.18 -0.10
CA PRO A 83 0.13 -2.18 -1.14
C PRO A 83 0.92 -0.89 -1.24
N GLU A 84 0.28 0.24 -0.93
CA GLU A 84 0.89 1.57 -0.99
C GLU A 84 0.51 2.36 0.27
N PHE A 85 1.52 2.71 1.06
CA PHE A 85 1.34 3.49 2.28
C PHE A 85 2.28 4.70 2.27
N TRP A 86 1.72 5.91 2.34
CA TRP A 86 2.47 7.16 2.41
C TRP A 86 2.80 7.49 3.86
N ALA A 87 4.05 7.27 4.26
CA ALA A 87 4.44 7.15 5.66
C ALA A 87 4.76 8.46 6.36
N ASN A 88 5.10 9.55 5.63
CA ASN A 88 5.80 10.71 6.21
C ASN A 88 5.12 11.31 7.45
N ALA A 89 3.82 11.63 7.40
CA ALA A 89 3.15 12.21 8.57
C ALA A 89 2.82 11.19 9.68
N ALA A 90 2.89 9.89 9.38
CA ALA A 90 2.62 8.81 10.33
C ALA A 90 3.88 8.04 10.75
N ILE A 91 5.09 8.48 10.34
CA ILE A 91 6.32 7.70 10.46
C ILE A 91 6.62 7.26 11.89
N VAL A 92 6.37 8.11 12.88
CA VAL A 92 6.61 7.78 14.30
C VAL A 92 5.66 6.67 14.77
N ALA A 93 4.37 6.79 14.44
CA ALA A 93 3.37 5.78 14.80
C ALA A 93 3.59 4.46 14.04
N LEU A 94 3.98 4.54 12.76
CA LEU A 94 4.31 3.38 11.94
C LEU A 94 5.52 2.63 12.51
N ASN A 95 6.62 3.32 12.82
CA ASN A 95 7.79 2.70 13.42
C ASN A 95 7.46 2.03 14.75
N LYS A 96 6.68 2.70 15.59
CA LYS A 96 6.21 2.10 16.85
C LYS A 96 5.40 0.83 16.62
N ALA A 97 4.46 0.83 15.67
CA ALA A 97 3.66 -0.36 15.35
C ALA A 97 4.53 -1.52 14.80
N MET A 98 5.58 -1.20 14.04
CA MET A 98 6.55 -2.20 13.58
C MET A 98 7.42 -2.75 14.73
N ASP A 99 7.90 -1.89 15.63
CA ASP A 99 8.67 -2.28 16.82
C ASP A 99 7.85 -3.17 17.77
N GLU A 100 6.54 -2.94 17.86
CA GLU A 100 5.59 -3.75 18.60
C GLU A 100 5.19 -5.04 17.88
N GLY A 101 5.68 -5.27 16.66
CA GLY A 101 5.36 -6.45 15.84
C GLY A 101 3.93 -6.50 15.32
N LYS A 102 3.21 -5.38 15.34
CA LYS A 102 1.83 -5.27 14.83
C LYS A 102 1.77 -5.13 13.32
N LEU A 103 2.78 -4.51 12.73
CA LEU A 103 2.91 -4.29 11.30
C LEU A 103 4.30 -4.71 10.83
N HIS A 104 4.38 -5.13 9.57
CA HIS A 104 5.63 -5.43 8.90
C HIS A 104 5.72 -4.67 7.59
N SER A 105 6.80 -3.93 7.39
CA SER A 105 7.10 -3.33 6.09
C SER A 105 7.96 -4.27 5.28
N ILE A 106 7.55 -4.57 4.06
CA ILE A 106 8.34 -5.39 3.13
C ILE A 106 9.35 -4.57 2.33
N ASN A 107 9.35 -3.24 2.48
CA ASN A 107 10.30 -2.30 1.84
C ASN A 107 10.49 -2.50 0.32
N LEU A 108 9.48 -3.02 -0.35
CA LEU A 108 9.48 -3.27 -1.79
C LEU A 108 8.72 -2.19 -2.55
N ALA A 109 8.70 -0.95 -2.04
CA ALA A 109 8.10 0.15 -2.79
C ALA A 109 8.78 0.25 -4.16
N PRO A 110 8.07 -0.03 -5.26
CA PRO A 110 8.66 -0.02 -6.61
C PRO A 110 9.05 1.38 -7.06
N ILE A 111 8.58 2.41 -6.36
CA ILE A 111 8.83 3.81 -6.66
C ILE A 111 9.23 4.50 -5.37
N THR A 112 10.50 4.84 -5.26
CA THR A 112 10.99 5.80 -4.28
C THR A 112 10.74 7.19 -4.85
N GLY A 113 9.73 7.87 -4.31
CA GLY A 113 9.16 9.05 -4.90
C GLY A 113 10.02 10.31 -4.81
N LEU A 114 9.51 11.35 -5.45
CA LEU A 114 10.03 12.72 -5.40
C LEU A 114 9.91 13.37 -4.01
N GLY A 115 9.37 12.63 -3.03
CA GLY A 115 9.02 13.17 -1.71
C GLY A 115 7.67 13.88 -1.70
N GLU A 116 7.13 14.09 -0.51
CA GLU A 116 5.94 14.89 -0.30
C GLU A 116 6.33 16.36 -0.11
N GLY A 117 5.55 17.27 -0.65
CA GLY A 117 5.81 18.69 -0.53
C GLY A 117 4.75 19.54 -1.22
N TRP A 118 4.86 20.84 -1.06
CA TRP A 118 4.09 21.79 -1.85
C TRP A 118 4.79 22.04 -3.17
N TRP A 119 4.04 22.00 -4.24
CA TRP A 119 4.57 22.13 -5.58
C TRP A 119 3.95 23.33 -6.27
N VAL A 120 4.76 24.11 -6.94
CA VAL A 120 4.33 25.18 -7.85
C VAL A 120 4.69 24.81 -9.27
N LEU A 121 3.90 25.28 -10.23
CA LEU A 121 4.19 25.05 -11.64
C LEU A 121 5.47 25.77 -12.07
N PRO A 122 6.27 25.19 -12.97
CA PRO A 122 7.49 25.82 -13.48
C PRO A 122 7.27 27.22 -14.04
N GLU A 123 6.13 27.47 -14.70
CA GLU A 123 5.74 28.77 -15.25
C GLU A 123 5.48 29.79 -14.15
N THR A 124 4.91 29.37 -13.03
CA THR A 124 4.71 30.21 -11.85
C THR A 124 6.06 30.59 -11.24
N LEU A 125 6.94 29.61 -11.08
CA LEU A 125 8.29 29.85 -10.52
C LEU A 125 9.15 30.75 -11.42
N LYS A 126 9.01 30.67 -12.75
CA LYS A 126 9.69 31.59 -13.68
C LYS A 126 9.26 33.05 -13.50
N LYS A 127 7.99 33.28 -13.22
CA LYS A 127 7.42 34.62 -12.97
C LYS A 127 7.69 35.13 -11.57
N HIS A 128 7.77 34.23 -10.63
CA HIS A 128 7.88 34.47 -9.18
C HIS A 128 8.99 33.59 -8.58
N PRO A 129 10.26 33.90 -8.88
CA PRO A 129 11.39 33.07 -8.45
C PRO A 129 11.59 33.03 -6.92
N GLU A 130 10.92 33.92 -6.19
CA GLU A 130 10.91 33.93 -4.73
C GLU A 130 10.12 32.76 -4.10
N LEU A 131 9.24 32.08 -4.85
CA LEU A 131 8.35 31.04 -4.35
C LEU A 131 9.07 29.69 -4.16
N THR A 132 10.13 29.67 -3.38
CA THR A 132 10.96 28.48 -3.13
C THR A 132 10.73 27.84 -1.77
N THR A 133 9.90 28.45 -0.93
CA THR A 133 9.56 27.95 0.41
C THR A 133 8.07 28.10 0.68
N ALA A 134 7.53 27.31 1.59
CA ALA A 134 6.14 27.42 2.03
C ALA A 134 5.84 28.83 2.56
N ASP A 135 6.72 29.41 3.37
CA ASP A 135 6.58 30.77 3.89
C ASP A 135 6.50 31.84 2.79
N ALA A 136 7.27 31.68 1.72
CA ALA A 136 7.20 32.60 0.58
C ALA A 136 5.86 32.49 -0.15
N ILE A 137 5.34 31.28 -0.30
CA ILE A 137 4.02 31.04 -0.91
C ILE A 137 2.90 31.64 -0.04
N LEU A 138 2.93 31.40 1.25
CA LEU A 138 1.91 31.91 2.21
C LEU A 138 1.85 33.45 2.26
N LYS A 139 2.93 34.13 1.95
CA LYS A 139 2.98 35.61 1.84
C LYS A 139 2.41 36.18 0.55
N ARG A 140 2.03 35.32 -0.38
CA ARG A 140 1.56 35.69 -1.72
C ARG A 140 0.16 35.13 -2.03
N PRO A 141 -0.86 35.35 -1.16
CA PRO A 141 -2.24 34.90 -1.43
C PRO A 141 -2.82 35.48 -2.73
N ASP A 142 -2.32 36.65 -3.14
CA ASP A 142 -2.68 37.33 -4.38
C ASP A 142 -2.40 36.49 -5.64
N LEU A 143 -1.39 35.61 -5.60
CA LEU A 143 -1.06 34.72 -6.72
C LEU A 143 -1.93 33.45 -6.79
N PHE A 144 -2.60 33.13 -5.72
CA PHE A 144 -3.41 31.93 -5.56
C PHE A 144 -4.81 32.29 -5.00
N PRO A 145 -5.61 33.09 -5.72
CA PRO A 145 -6.89 33.59 -5.19
C PRO A 145 -7.86 32.44 -4.94
N HIS A 146 -8.60 32.51 -3.82
CA HIS A 146 -9.66 31.55 -3.54
C HIS A 146 -10.79 31.73 -4.55
N PRO A 147 -11.34 30.64 -5.13
CA PRO A 147 -12.36 30.72 -6.20
C PRO A 147 -13.63 31.47 -5.80
N GLU A 148 -14.05 31.34 -4.54
CA GLU A 148 -15.29 31.93 -4.03
C GLU A 148 -15.05 33.23 -3.25
N ASP A 149 -13.82 33.52 -2.81
CA ASP A 149 -13.45 34.71 -2.07
C ASP A 149 -12.08 35.22 -2.50
N PRO A 150 -11.99 36.06 -3.55
CA PRO A 150 -10.70 36.53 -4.06
C PRO A 150 -9.89 37.39 -3.08
N SER A 151 -10.47 37.83 -1.95
CA SER A 151 -9.72 38.51 -0.89
C SER A 151 -8.83 37.58 -0.08
N LYS A 152 -8.99 36.26 -0.27
CA LYS A 152 -8.22 35.18 0.41
C LYS A 152 -7.41 34.39 -0.60
N GLY A 153 -6.34 33.79 -0.10
CA GLY A 153 -5.63 32.77 -0.84
C GLY A 153 -6.39 31.45 -0.84
N GLY A 154 -6.38 30.73 -1.99
CA GLY A 154 -6.89 29.38 -2.12
C GLY A 154 -5.76 28.37 -1.96
N PHE A 155 -5.95 27.37 -1.11
CA PHE A 155 -5.02 26.28 -0.94
C PHE A 155 -5.76 24.94 -1.09
N HIS A 156 -5.35 24.14 -2.06
CA HIS A 156 -5.88 22.82 -2.27
C HIS A 156 -5.13 21.82 -1.41
N ILE A 157 -5.80 21.35 -0.37
CA ILE A 157 -5.26 20.31 0.52
C ILE A 157 -5.65 18.92 0.05
N CYS A 158 -4.99 17.91 0.61
CA CYS A 158 -5.32 16.53 0.36
C CYS A 158 -6.74 16.17 0.86
N PRO A 159 -7.38 15.18 0.24
CA PRO A 159 -8.67 14.67 0.71
C PRO A 159 -8.60 14.20 2.18
N PRO A 160 -9.74 14.24 2.90
CA PRO A 160 -9.83 13.72 4.27
C PRO A 160 -9.39 12.25 4.35
N GLY A 161 -8.62 11.93 5.39
CA GLY A 161 -8.09 10.58 5.65
C GLY A 161 -6.76 10.29 4.95
N TRP A 162 -6.27 11.16 4.10
CA TRP A 162 -4.93 11.08 3.56
C TRP A 162 -3.91 11.62 4.56
N ASN A 163 -2.70 11.04 4.51
CA ASN A 163 -1.63 11.43 5.42
C ASN A 163 -1.19 12.90 5.23
N CYS A 164 -1.14 13.38 4.00
CA CYS A 164 -0.79 14.76 3.68
C CYS A 164 -1.84 15.78 4.19
N GLU A 165 -3.08 15.38 4.44
CA GLU A 165 -4.06 16.24 5.11
C GLU A 165 -3.59 16.64 6.51
N LEU A 166 -3.10 15.66 7.29
CA LEU A 166 -2.56 15.91 8.63
C LEU A 166 -1.34 16.82 8.58
N SER A 167 -0.41 16.58 7.64
CA SER A 167 0.75 17.44 7.46
C SER A 167 0.36 18.87 7.17
N ASN A 168 -0.58 19.08 6.26
CA ASN A 168 -1.05 20.42 5.90
C ASN A 168 -1.74 21.14 7.08
N ARG A 169 -2.59 20.44 7.84
CA ARG A 169 -3.25 21.03 9.02
C ARG A 169 -2.27 21.47 10.11
N ASN A 170 -1.14 20.80 10.24
CA ASN A 170 -0.11 21.14 11.21
C ASN A 170 0.75 22.34 10.82
N HIS A 171 0.63 22.83 9.57
CA HIS A 171 1.36 24.02 9.07
C HIS A 171 0.52 25.31 9.14
N PHE A 172 -0.75 25.21 9.47
CA PHE A 172 -1.69 26.30 9.69
C PHE A 172 -2.16 26.34 11.15
#